data_3adebe8e0f281f60f4c6fc37d734ac28
#
_entry.id   3adebe8e0f281f60f4c6fc37d734ac28
#
_cell.length_a   1.000
_cell.length_b   1.000
_cell.length_c   1.000
_cell.angle_alpha   90.00
_cell.angle_beta   90.00
_cell.angle_gamma   90.00
#
_symmetry.space_group_name_H-M   'P 1'
#
loop_
_entity.id
_entity.type
_entity.pdbx_description
1 polymer ?
#
loop_
_entity_poly.entity_id
_entity_poly.type
_entity_poly.pdbx_seq_one_letter_code
_entity_poly.pdbx_strand_id
1 'polypeptide(L)'
;ARNLIIDDYRHRQRNPQNSMADAVDDHHYHLRAVGNSAHREMERKELAAQVQEGIDKLPEDLRTCVILRDIEELTYQEIVDVLKIPEGTVKSRINRGRIELAKILRRMRVVTI
;
A
#
# COMPACT_ATOMS: atom_id res chain seq x y z
N ALA A 1 18.45 -6.65 2.25
CA ALA A 1 18.27 -7.65 1.19
C ALA A 1 16.84 -7.68 0.67
N ARG A 2 15.87 -7.70 1.57
CA ARG A 2 14.46 -7.69 1.16
C ARG A 2 14.09 -6.43 0.39
N ASN A 3 14.58 -5.28 0.82
CA ASN A 3 14.30 -4.01 0.16
C ASN A 3 14.94 -3.93 -1.23
N LEU A 4 16.12 -4.50 -1.39
CA LEU A 4 16.78 -4.53 -2.69
C LEU A 4 15.99 -5.34 -3.71
N ILE A 5 15.38 -6.45 -3.28
CA ILE A 5 14.55 -7.28 -4.15
C ILE A 5 13.32 -6.51 -4.59
N ILE A 6 12.66 -5.82 -3.66
CA ILE A 6 11.47 -5.03 -3.95
C ILE A 6 11.80 -3.88 -4.89
N ASP A 7 12.88 -3.17 -4.64
CA ASP A 7 13.32 -2.06 -5.49
C ASP A 7 13.63 -2.52 -6.91
N ASP A 8 14.27 -3.70 -7.03
CA ASP A 8 14.58 -4.28 -8.33
C ASP A 8 13.30 -4.60 -9.11
N TYR A 9 12.30 -5.17 -8.45
CA TYR A 9 11.01 -5.44 -9.06
C TYR A 9 10.33 -4.15 -9.52
N ARG A 10 10.29 -3.13 -8.70
CA ARG A 10 9.69 -1.85 -9.06
C ARG A 10 10.38 -1.24 -10.25
N HIS A 11 11.70 -1.32 -10.30
CA HIS A 11 12.48 -0.77 -11.39
C HIS A 11 12.18 -1.49 -12.71
N ARG A 12 12.09 -2.82 -12.68
CA ARG A 12 11.77 -3.61 -13.87
C ARG A 12 10.35 -3.43 -14.34
N GLN A 13 9.43 -3.15 -13.45
CA GLN A 13 8.00 -3.06 -13.74
C GLN A 13 7.54 -1.66 -14.12
N ARG A 14 8.45 -0.74 -14.28
CA ARG A 14 8.12 0.59 -14.79
C ARG A 14 7.87 0.50 -16.29
N ASN A 15 6.65 0.07 -16.64
CA ASN A 15 6.24 -0.01 -18.03
C ASN A 15 5.10 0.96 -18.28
N PRO A 16 4.76 1.21 -19.56
CA PRO A 16 3.72 2.19 -19.90
C PRO A 16 2.37 1.92 -19.27
N GLN A 17 2.03 0.67 -19.05
CA GLN A 17 0.74 0.31 -18.46
C GLN A 17 0.65 0.73 -17.01
N ASN A 18 1.70 0.47 -16.24
CA ASN A 18 1.75 0.90 -14.84
C ASN A 18 1.79 2.42 -14.76
N SER A 19 2.50 3.05 -15.67
CA SER A 19 2.59 4.51 -15.70
C SER A 19 1.25 5.15 -15.97
N MET A 20 0.43 4.55 -16.80
CA MET A 20 -0.90 5.08 -17.11
C MET A 20 -1.81 5.02 -15.88
N ALA A 21 -1.78 3.92 -15.16
CA ALA A 21 -2.58 3.78 -13.95
C ALA A 21 -2.15 4.80 -12.91
N ASP A 22 -0.86 4.97 -12.74
CA ASP A 22 -0.31 5.94 -11.80
C ASP A 22 -0.67 7.37 -12.21
N ALA A 23 -0.63 7.65 -13.51
CA ALA A 23 -0.97 8.97 -14.02
C ALA A 23 -2.42 9.35 -13.74
N VAL A 24 -3.34 8.38 -13.84
CA VAL A 24 -4.74 8.63 -13.54
C VAL A 24 -4.92 8.93 -12.06
N ASP A 25 -4.27 8.17 -11.20
CA ASP A 25 -4.34 8.39 -9.76
C ASP A 25 -3.70 9.72 -9.38
N ASP A 26 -2.57 10.05 -9.98
CA ASP A 26 -1.89 11.31 -9.75
C ASP A 26 -2.75 12.49 -10.16
N HIS A 27 -3.44 12.39 -11.29
CA HIS A 27 -4.30 13.44 -11.77
C HIS A 27 -5.46 13.71 -10.81
N HIS A 28 -6.10 12.66 -10.36
CA HIS A 28 -7.20 12.75 -9.40
C HIS A 28 -6.73 13.36 -8.08
N TYR A 29 -5.60 12.92 -7.63
CA TYR A 29 -4.95 13.41 -6.42
C TYR A 29 -4.59 14.89 -6.55
N HIS A 30 -4.04 15.28 -7.68
CA HIS A 30 -3.63 16.65 -7.94
C HIS A 30 -4.82 17.62 -7.90
N LEU A 31 -5.96 17.21 -8.44
CA LEU A 31 -7.17 18.02 -8.39
C LEU A 31 -7.63 18.29 -6.96
N ARG A 32 -7.46 17.31 -6.07
CA ARG A 32 -7.83 17.50 -4.68
C ARG A 32 -6.90 18.45 -3.94
N ALA A 33 -5.67 18.54 -4.37
CA ALA A 33 -4.65 19.31 -3.69
C ALA A 33 -4.67 20.81 -4.03
N VAL A 34 -5.40 21.20 -5.06
CA VAL A 34 -5.35 22.56 -5.62
C VAL A 34 -5.77 23.64 -4.63
N GLY A 35 -6.70 23.38 -3.72
CA GLY A 35 -7.28 24.41 -2.88
C GLY A 35 -6.45 24.84 -1.67
N ASN A 36 -5.73 23.91 -1.02
CA ASN A 36 -5.02 24.20 0.22
C ASN A 36 -3.91 23.18 0.43
N SER A 37 -2.86 23.30 -0.37
CA SER A 37 -1.85 22.27 -0.49
C SER A 37 -1.04 22.02 0.78
N ALA A 38 -0.65 23.09 1.50
CA ALA A 38 0.21 22.95 2.68
C ALA A 38 -0.50 22.20 3.82
N HIS A 39 -1.73 22.61 4.10
CA HIS A 39 -2.52 21.98 5.17
C HIS A 39 -2.87 20.52 4.82
N ARG A 40 -3.26 20.29 3.58
CA ARG A 40 -3.59 18.94 3.12
C ARG A 40 -2.36 18.03 3.09
N GLU A 41 -1.22 18.60 2.78
CA GLU A 41 0.03 17.87 2.80
C GLU A 41 0.36 17.38 4.21
N MET A 42 0.19 18.25 5.19
CA MET A 42 0.41 17.90 6.59
C MET A 42 -0.58 16.85 7.07
N GLU A 43 -1.86 16.98 6.71
CA GLU A 43 -2.87 16.00 7.05
C GLU A 43 -2.54 14.63 6.47
N ARG A 44 -2.06 14.61 5.22
CA ARG A 44 -1.69 13.36 4.57
C ARG A 44 -0.49 12.70 5.23
N LYS A 45 0.49 13.48 5.65
CA LYS A 45 1.63 12.95 6.36
C LYS A 45 1.23 12.34 7.69
N GLU A 46 0.32 13.00 8.40
CA GLU A 46 -0.22 12.47 9.64
C GLU A 46 -1.00 11.19 9.41
N LEU A 47 -1.85 11.17 8.39
CA LEU A 47 -2.62 9.98 8.06
C LEU A 47 -1.71 8.84 7.64
N ALA A 48 -0.71 9.12 6.81
CA ALA A 48 0.23 8.11 6.38
C ALA A 48 0.99 7.50 7.57
N ALA A 49 1.38 8.34 8.51
CA ALA A 49 2.07 7.86 9.72
C ALA A 49 1.16 6.99 10.57
N GLN A 50 -0.12 7.37 10.70
CA GLN A 50 -1.09 6.59 11.45
C GLN A 50 -1.39 5.26 10.79
N VAL A 51 -1.52 5.26 9.46
CA VAL A 51 -1.73 4.02 8.70
C VAL A 51 -0.52 3.11 8.84
N GLN A 52 0.69 3.67 8.77
CA GLN A 52 1.90 2.88 8.93
C GLN A 52 1.96 2.25 10.32
N GLU A 53 1.57 3.01 11.35
CA GLU A 53 1.49 2.48 12.70
C GLU A 53 0.52 1.32 12.79
N GLY A 54 -0.64 1.44 12.12
CA GLY A 54 -1.61 0.36 12.05
C GLY A 54 -1.05 -0.87 11.35
N ILE A 55 -0.35 -0.67 10.24
CA ILE A 55 0.27 -1.76 9.50
C ILE A 55 1.29 -2.50 10.37
N ASP A 56 2.06 -1.76 11.16
CA ASP A 56 3.06 -2.36 12.06
C ASP A 56 2.44 -3.26 13.12
N LYS A 57 1.14 -3.10 13.38
CA LYS A 57 0.41 -3.93 14.34
C LYS A 57 -0.15 -5.21 13.73
N LEU A 58 -0.06 -5.38 12.42
CA LEU A 58 -0.55 -6.58 11.76
C LEU A 58 0.38 -7.77 12.02
N PRO A 59 -0.17 -9.00 12.00
CA PRO A 59 0.68 -10.19 11.98
C PRO A 59 1.64 -10.13 10.79
N GLU A 60 2.84 -10.68 10.95
CA GLU A 60 3.89 -10.52 9.96
C GLU A 60 3.49 -10.97 8.55
N ASP A 61 2.81 -12.12 8.44
CA ASP A 61 2.42 -12.63 7.13
C ASP A 61 1.43 -11.71 6.41
N LEU A 62 0.47 -11.16 7.14
CA LEU A 62 -0.50 -10.23 6.57
C LEU A 62 0.16 -8.89 6.28
N ARG A 63 0.98 -8.40 7.19
CA ARG A 63 1.69 -7.14 7.03
C ARG A 63 2.55 -7.14 5.77
N THR A 64 3.31 -8.18 5.56
CA THR A 64 4.20 -8.27 4.40
C THR A 64 3.40 -8.18 3.10
N CYS A 65 2.30 -8.94 2.98
CA CYS A 65 1.50 -8.93 1.76
C CYS A 65 0.83 -7.58 1.52
N VAL A 66 0.31 -6.95 2.58
CA VAL A 66 -0.30 -5.63 2.46
C VAL A 66 0.73 -4.59 2.02
N ILE A 67 1.91 -4.61 2.61
CA ILE A 67 2.98 -3.67 2.25
C ILE A 67 3.38 -3.86 0.79
N LEU A 68 3.58 -5.09 0.36
CA LEU A 68 4.00 -5.36 -1.00
C LEU A 68 2.94 -4.94 -2.02
N ARG A 69 1.67 -5.15 -1.70
CA ARG A 69 0.59 -4.83 -2.64
C ARG A 69 0.19 -3.35 -2.60
N ASP A 70 -0.05 -2.80 -1.42
CA ASP A 70 -0.66 -1.50 -1.28
C ASP A 70 0.35 -0.35 -1.19
N ILE A 71 1.53 -0.60 -0.69
CA ILE A 71 2.56 0.43 -0.57
C ILE A 71 3.57 0.33 -1.70
N GLU A 72 4.08 -0.87 -1.95
CA GLU A 72 5.08 -1.09 -3.00
C GLU A 72 4.46 -1.30 -4.37
N GLU A 73 3.15 -1.50 -4.42
CA GLU A 73 2.36 -1.58 -5.67
C GLU A 73 2.77 -2.74 -6.57
N LEU A 74 3.21 -3.84 -5.98
CA LEU A 74 3.53 -5.04 -6.75
C LEU A 74 2.25 -5.74 -7.21
N THR A 75 2.32 -6.38 -8.35
CA THR A 75 1.23 -7.24 -8.81
C THR A 75 1.20 -8.52 -7.98
N TYR A 76 0.08 -9.24 -8.04
CA TYR A 76 -0.03 -10.52 -7.34
C TYR A 76 1.07 -11.48 -7.79
N GLN A 77 1.34 -11.52 -9.10
CA GLN A 77 2.37 -12.41 -9.64
C GLN A 77 3.76 -12.03 -9.11
N GLU A 78 4.03 -10.75 -9.03
CA GLU A 78 5.31 -10.28 -8.47
C GLU A 78 5.46 -10.69 -7.00
N ILE A 79 4.37 -10.60 -6.24
CA ILE A 79 4.39 -11.01 -4.83
C ILE A 79 4.62 -12.52 -4.73
N VAL A 80 3.97 -13.30 -5.60
CA VAL A 80 4.22 -14.74 -5.68
C VAL A 80 5.70 -15.02 -5.91
N ASP A 81 6.31 -14.28 -6.83
CA ASP A 81 7.71 -14.46 -7.16
C ASP A 81 8.64 -14.09 -6.00
N VAL A 82 8.31 -13.02 -5.28
CA VAL A 82 9.12 -12.56 -4.16
C VAL A 82 9.00 -13.49 -2.95
N LEU A 83 7.77 -13.85 -2.60
CA LEU A 83 7.52 -14.60 -1.38
C LEU A 83 7.53 -16.12 -1.58
N LYS A 84 7.47 -16.58 -2.82
CA LYS A 84 7.43 -18.00 -3.15
C LYS A 84 6.25 -18.72 -2.51
N ILE A 85 5.07 -18.10 -2.58
CA ILE A 85 3.83 -18.69 -2.08
C ILE A 85 2.77 -18.66 -3.18
N PRO A 86 1.75 -19.52 -3.10
CA PRO A 86 0.70 -19.57 -4.13
C PRO A 86 -0.06 -18.26 -4.24
N GLU A 87 -0.56 -17.97 -5.44
CA GLU A 87 -1.31 -16.74 -5.68
C GLU A 87 -2.57 -16.64 -4.80
N GLY A 88 -3.27 -17.77 -4.60
CA GLY A 88 -4.43 -17.79 -3.71
C GLY A 88 -4.09 -17.39 -2.28
N THR A 89 -2.92 -17.80 -1.82
CA THR A 89 -2.43 -17.41 -0.49
C THR A 89 -2.14 -15.92 -0.45
N VAL A 90 -1.54 -15.37 -1.50
CA VAL A 90 -1.29 -13.93 -1.60
C VAL A 90 -2.59 -13.15 -1.49
N LYS A 91 -3.58 -13.52 -2.31
CA LYS A 91 -4.88 -12.85 -2.30
C LYS A 91 -5.58 -12.94 -0.95
N SER A 92 -5.55 -14.10 -0.36
CA SER A 92 -6.16 -14.33 0.95
C SER A 92 -5.51 -13.47 2.03
N ARG A 93 -4.19 -13.43 2.05
CA ARG A 93 -3.46 -12.63 3.04
C ARG A 93 -3.67 -11.14 2.84
N ILE A 94 -3.74 -10.68 1.61
CA ILE A 94 -4.03 -9.27 1.33
C ILE A 94 -5.42 -8.91 1.82
N ASN A 95 -6.42 -9.70 1.50
CA ASN A 95 -7.79 -9.45 1.93
C ASN A 95 -7.92 -9.45 3.45
N ARG A 96 -7.37 -10.45 4.10
CA ARG A 96 -7.42 -10.53 5.56
C ARG A 96 -6.63 -9.40 6.19
N GLY A 97 -5.49 -9.06 5.62
CA GLY A 97 -4.67 -7.95 6.09
C GLY A 97 -5.41 -6.63 6.04
N ARG A 98 -6.11 -6.38 4.94
CA ARG A 98 -6.90 -5.15 4.80
C ARG A 98 -8.05 -5.09 5.80
N ILE A 99 -8.72 -6.21 6.04
CA ILE A 99 -9.80 -6.28 7.02
C ILE A 99 -9.27 -6.02 8.43
N GLU A 100 -8.18 -6.67 8.78
CA GLU A 100 -7.58 -6.49 10.10
C GLU A 100 -7.02 -5.08 10.27
N LEU A 101 -6.43 -4.53 9.22
CA LEU A 101 -5.93 -3.15 9.26
C LEU A 101 -7.08 -2.17 9.50
N ALA A 102 -8.21 -2.36 8.83
CA ALA A 102 -9.37 -1.50 9.03
C ALA A 102 -9.85 -1.55 10.48
N LYS A 103 -9.84 -2.73 11.09
CA LYS A 103 -10.20 -2.87 12.50
C LYS A 103 -9.23 -2.15 13.42
N ILE A 104 -7.93 -2.26 13.12
CA ILE A 104 -6.89 -1.59 13.91
C ILE A 104 -7.04 -0.08 13.82
N LEU A 105 -7.23 0.44 12.60
CA LEU A 105 -7.37 1.87 12.38
C LEU A 105 -8.62 2.43 13.07
N ARG A 106 -9.71 1.66 13.09
CA ARG A 106 -10.90 2.08 13.84
C ARG A 106 -10.63 2.16 15.33
N ARG A 107 -9.89 1.19 15.88
CA ARG A 107 -9.54 1.21 17.30
C ARG A 107 -8.61 2.37 17.62
N MET A 108 -7.76 2.77 16.68
CA MET A 108 -6.90 3.94 16.82
C MET A 108 -7.66 5.24 16.58
N ARG A 109 -8.92 5.16 16.16
CA ARG A 109 -9.78 6.30 15.83
C ARG A 109 -9.24 7.11 14.67
N VAL A 110 -8.55 6.44 13.75
CA VAL A 110 -8.05 7.07 12.53
C VAL A 110 -9.15 7.21 11.50
N VAL A 111 -10.06 6.22 11.47
CA VAL A 111 -11.19 6.18 10.53
C VAL A 111 -12.49 6.15 11.31
N THR A 112 -13.41 7.06 10.95
CA THR A 112 -14.73 7.12 11.55
C THR A 112 -15.75 6.47 10.62
N ILE A 113 -15.98 5.20 10.79
CA ILE A 113 -16.97 4.50 9.97
C ILE A 113 -17.98 3.84 10.89
#